data_b68353e1f8625b29f34dfff1cbc9e692
#
_entry.id   b68353e1f8625b29f34dfff1cbc9e692
#
_cell.length_a   1.000
_cell.length_b   1.000
_cell.length_c   1.000
_cell.angle_alpha   90.00
_cell.angle_beta   90.00
_cell.angle_gamma   90.00
#
_symmetry.space_group_name_H-M   'P 1'
#
loop_
_entity.id
_entity.type
_entity.pdbx_description
1 polymer ?
#
loop_
_entity_poly.entity_id
_entity_poly.type
_entity_poly.pdbx_seq_one_letter_code
_entity_poly.pdbx_strand_id
1 'polypeptide(L)'
;MVERKVFGKLKPVIQPPDLIAIQTKSYQDFLQMDTAPGKREEKGLQAIFHEVFPIDSYDGRYTLDFVKYELGEPKCDALTALADGNTFAAPLHATFRLKDGDEIREEDVYMGEVPLMTRDGAFVINGAERVIVSQLHRSPGICSEQAIHPNGQMLYSVRLIPDRGSWIEIQFDSSDIMWVYMDRRRRRRKFYATTFLRALGYGTDEEILKLFYTSQMLNVKGGHAAEALEHLMMKDDLVDVESQAVLARRYDPITPALLEQIAAAGFDKIEVVDVTVDEGVLIKTLREDAKANIHSEEDALKDIYKRLRPGDPATSSNAKTLLKRLFFEPRRYDLGKVGRHKINQKLGLSGKVPEDLRILHESGIDVIEAIRLLLRIYVGEDHVDDIDHLGSRRIRTAGELLENQCRVGLARTERLIRERMTLFDPASGVLAPARLVNSKSLSAVVQD
;
A
#
# COMPACT_ATOMS: atom_id res chain seq x y z
N MET A 1 -30.52 21.34 -9.76
CA MET A 1 -31.40 20.97 -8.62
C MET A 1 -32.78 20.66 -9.18
N VAL A 2 -33.32 19.46 -8.94
CA VAL A 2 -34.66 19.08 -9.42
C VAL A 2 -35.70 19.90 -8.66
N GLU A 3 -36.56 20.62 -9.38
CA GLU A 3 -37.63 21.40 -8.78
C GLU A 3 -38.70 20.45 -8.21
N ARG A 4 -38.86 20.45 -6.90
CA ARG A 4 -39.82 19.59 -6.20
C ARG A 4 -41.19 20.27 -6.11
N LYS A 5 -42.22 19.60 -6.59
CA LYS A 5 -43.60 20.02 -6.46
C LYS A 5 -44.16 19.56 -5.11
N VAL A 6 -44.63 20.48 -4.29
CA VAL A 6 -45.22 20.20 -2.99
C VAL A 6 -46.74 20.22 -3.14
N PHE A 7 -47.38 19.09 -2.90
CA PHE A 7 -48.85 18.94 -2.98
C PHE A 7 -49.55 19.10 -1.62
N GLY A 8 -48.75 19.24 -0.56
CA GLY A 8 -49.29 19.41 0.80
C GLY A 8 -49.69 20.84 1.11
N LYS A 9 -50.62 21.02 2.06
CA LYS A 9 -51.06 22.33 2.57
C LYS A 9 -50.11 22.95 3.57
N LEU A 10 -49.20 22.15 4.15
CA LEU A 10 -48.21 22.63 5.13
C LEU A 10 -46.95 23.05 4.40
N LYS A 11 -46.36 24.19 4.79
CA LYS A 11 -45.04 24.61 4.27
C LYS A 11 -43.98 23.63 4.77
N PRO A 12 -43.11 23.13 3.90
CA PRO A 12 -42.02 22.26 4.33
C PRO A 12 -41.06 23.06 5.21
N VAL A 13 -40.81 22.60 6.43
CA VAL A 13 -39.86 23.20 7.38
C VAL A 13 -38.44 22.75 7.08
N ILE A 14 -38.27 21.50 6.63
CA ILE A 14 -36.99 20.90 6.28
C ILE A 14 -37.11 20.33 4.86
N GLN A 15 -36.15 20.63 4.01
CA GLN A 15 -36.06 19.99 2.69
C GLN A 15 -35.64 18.53 2.87
N PRO A 16 -36.36 17.56 2.28
CA PRO A 16 -35.96 16.17 2.32
C PRO A 16 -34.57 16.02 1.65
N PRO A 17 -33.67 15.20 2.22
CA PRO A 17 -32.35 14.98 1.65
C PRO A 17 -32.47 14.35 0.25
N ASP A 18 -31.53 14.67 -0.62
CA ASP A 18 -31.41 14.01 -1.90
C ASP A 18 -30.72 12.64 -1.69
N LEU A 19 -31.50 11.56 -1.86
CA LEU A 19 -31.04 10.19 -1.58
C LEU A 19 -29.98 9.69 -2.58
N ILE A 20 -29.92 10.29 -3.77
CA ILE A 20 -28.92 9.95 -4.79
C ILE A 20 -27.75 10.94 -4.86
N ALA A 21 -27.72 11.95 -3.97
CA ALA A 21 -26.68 12.97 -3.95
C ALA A 21 -25.27 12.37 -3.84
N ILE A 22 -25.12 11.28 -3.11
CA ILE A 22 -23.85 10.55 -2.98
C ILE A 22 -23.31 10.11 -4.34
N GLN A 23 -24.20 9.65 -5.21
CA GLN A 23 -23.88 9.15 -6.55
C GLN A 23 -23.58 10.31 -7.51
N THR A 24 -24.52 11.23 -7.63
CA THR A 24 -24.45 12.36 -8.56
C THR A 24 -23.30 13.32 -8.21
N LYS A 25 -23.16 13.64 -6.92
CA LYS A 25 -22.09 14.54 -6.46
C LYS A 25 -20.69 13.92 -6.64
N SER A 26 -20.55 12.64 -6.35
CA SER A 26 -19.28 11.92 -6.58
C SER A 26 -18.87 11.96 -8.04
N TYR A 27 -19.82 11.82 -8.97
CA TYR A 27 -19.55 11.88 -10.39
C TYR A 27 -19.25 13.31 -10.86
N GLN A 28 -19.96 14.32 -10.33
CA GLN A 28 -19.67 15.73 -10.59
C GLN A 28 -18.26 16.11 -10.11
N ASP A 29 -17.85 15.65 -8.93
CA ASP A 29 -16.51 15.87 -8.40
C ASP A 29 -15.43 15.18 -9.27
N PHE A 30 -15.76 14.03 -9.87
CA PHE A 30 -14.86 13.31 -10.76
C PHE A 30 -14.61 14.07 -12.06
N LEU A 31 -15.64 14.54 -12.76
CA LEU A 31 -15.50 15.21 -14.06
C LEU A 31 -15.34 16.71 -13.97
N GLN A 32 -15.87 17.37 -12.92
CA GLN A 32 -15.88 18.82 -12.75
C GLN A 32 -16.32 19.57 -14.02
N MET A 33 -17.39 19.09 -14.69
CA MET A 33 -17.86 19.60 -15.98
C MET A 33 -18.24 21.08 -15.92
N ASP A 34 -18.92 21.49 -14.85
CA ASP A 34 -19.46 22.84 -14.67
C ASP A 34 -18.39 23.86 -14.23
N THR A 35 -17.14 23.40 -14.04
CA THR A 35 -16.04 24.24 -13.57
C THR A 35 -15.07 24.55 -14.72
N ALA A 36 -14.76 25.84 -14.91
CA ALA A 36 -13.78 26.26 -15.91
C ALA A 36 -12.41 25.58 -15.68
N PRO A 37 -11.68 25.17 -16.73
CA PRO A 37 -10.44 24.39 -16.61
C PRO A 37 -9.43 24.95 -15.61
N GLY A 38 -9.23 26.27 -15.58
CA GLY A 38 -8.29 26.93 -14.66
C GLY A 38 -8.75 27.08 -13.21
N LYS A 39 -9.99 26.67 -12.88
CA LYS A 39 -10.56 26.75 -11.52
C LYS A 39 -10.89 25.38 -10.96
N ARG A 40 -10.54 24.30 -11.68
CA ARG A 40 -10.80 22.92 -11.22
C ARG A 40 -9.95 22.60 -10.02
N GLU A 41 -10.54 21.88 -9.07
CA GLU A 41 -9.83 21.35 -7.91
C GLU A 41 -8.99 20.12 -8.29
N GLU A 42 -7.92 19.88 -7.54
CA GLU A 42 -7.07 18.70 -7.70
C GLU A 42 -7.78 17.43 -7.18
N LYS A 43 -8.87 17.05 -7.88
CA LYS A 43 -9.68 15.87 -7.62
C LYS A 43 -10.09 15.19 -8.92
N GLY A 44 -10.44 13.91 -8.82
CA GLY A 44 -10.98 13.15 -9.94
C GLY A 44 -10.06 13.13 -11.15
N LEU A 45 -10.61 13.39 -12.33
CA LEU A 45 -9.89 13.32 -13.60
C LEU A 45 -8.74 14.35 -13.69
N GLN A 46 -8.92 15.55 -13.12
CA GLN A 46 -7.87 16.57 -13.06
C GLN A 46 -6.63 16.07 -12.30
N ALA A 47 -6.84 15.52 -11.13
CA ALA A 47 -5.75 14.98 -10.31
C ALA A 47 -5.01 13.83 -11.00
N ILE A 48 -5.72 12.96 -11.74
CA ILE A 48 -5.10 11.85 -12.45
C ILE A 48 -4.21 12.37 -13.60
N PHE A 49 -4.66 13.36 -14.34
CA PHE A 49 -3.83 13.97 -15.38
C PHE A 49 -2.55 14.58 -14.79
N HIS A 50 -2.63 15.33 -13.71
CA HIS A 50 -1.45 15.89 -13.04
C HIS A 50 -0.55 14.85 -12.37
N GLU A 51 -1.09 13.69 -11.98
CA GLU A 51 -0.31 12.57 -11.46
C GLU A 51 0.53 11.88 -12.56
N VAL A 52 -0.04 11.75 -13.77
CA VAL A 52 0.59 11.03 -14.88
C VAL A 52 1.53 11.93 -15.66
N PHE A 53 1.13 13.18 -15.91
CA PHE A 53 1.92 14.15 -16.66
C PHE A 53 2.68 15.09 -15.70
N PRO A 54 3.85 15.64 -16.09
CA PRO A 54 4.52 15.50 -17.38
C PRO A 54 5.16 14.11 -17.60
N ILE A 55 5.26 13.70 -18.87
CA ILE A 55 5.93 12.46 -19.29
C ILE A 55 7.20 12.84 -20.06
N ASP A 56 8.34 12.42 -19.53
CA ASP A 56 9.65 12.63 -20.16
C ASP A 56 10.08 11.40 -20.96
N SER A 57 10.75 11.62 -22.08
CA SER A 57 11.44 10.57 -22.82
C SER A 57 12.67 10.07 -22.05
N TYR A 58 13.14 8.86 -22.36
CA TYR A 58 14.30 8.27 -21.67
C TYR A 58 15.61 9.04 -21.89
N ASP A 59 15.72 9.72 -23.03
CA ASP A 59 16.86 10.56 -23.39
C ASP A 59 16.74 12.02 -22.91
N GLY A 60 15.59 12.37 -22.28
CA GLY A 60 15.32 13.71 -21.76
C GLY A 60 15.06 14.79 -22.84
N ARG A 61 14.96 14.39 -24.11
CA ARG A 61 14.75 15.33 -25.22
C ARG A 61 13.33 15.85 -25.30
N TYR A 62 12.36 14.94 -25.15
CA TYR A 62 10.92 15.24 -25.27
C TYR A 62 10.26 15.23 -23.92
N THR A 63 9.42 16.25 -23.67
CA THR A 63 8.53 16.31 -22.50
C THR A 63 7.13 16.61 -22.98
N LEU A 64 6.18 15.72 -22.65
CA LEU A 64 4.76 15.91 -22.90
C LEU A 64 4.06 16.33 -21.62
N ASP A 65 3.53 17.53 -21.59
CA ASP A 65 2.84 18.11 -20.44
C ASP A 65 1.33 18.19 -20.72
N PHE A 66 0.54 18.11 -19.66
CA PHE A 66 -0.91 18.28 -19.69
C PHE A 66 -1.25 19.73 -19.36
N VAL A 67 -2.14 20.34 -20.13
CA VAL A 67 -2.59 21.73 -19.94
C VAL A 67 -3.99 21.79 -19.36
N LYS A 68 -4.97 21.18 -20.05
CA LYS A 68 -6.38 21.16 -19.64
C LYS A 68 -7.13 20.03 -20.32
N TYR A 69 -8.31 19.71 -19.82
CA TYR A 69 -9.28 18.90 -20.57
C TYR A 69 -10.62 19.62 -20.68
N GLU A 70 -11.38 19.26 -21.70
CA GLU A 70 -12.72 19.78 -21.98
C GLU A 70 -13.62 18.62 -22.42
N LEU A 71 -14.88 18.69 -22.03
CA LEU A 71 -15.91 17.75 -22.48
C LEU A 71 -16.77 18.49 -23.52
N GLY A 72 -16.92 17.87 -24.69
CA GLY A 72 -17.78 18.38 -25.73
C GLY A 72 -19.25 18.10 -25.45
N GLU A 73 -20.10 18.56 -26.35
CA GLU A 73 -21.54 18.24 -26.28
C GLU A 73 -21.81 16.78 -26.61
N PRO A 74 -22.71 16.11 -25.90
CA PRO A 74 -23.12 14.75 -26.23
C PRO A 74 -23.84 14.72 -27.57
N LYS A 75 -23.65 13.63 -28.33
CA LYS A 75 -24.26 13.45 -29.67
C LYS A 75 -25.78 13.30 -29.64
N CYS A 76 -26.31 12.79 -28.54
CA CYS A 76 -27.72 12.59 -28.30
C CYS A 76 -28.03 12.79 -26.81
N ASP A 77 -29.28 13.01 -26.48
CA ASP A 77 -29.76 13.01 -25.11
C ASP A 77 -29.93 11.57 -24.56
N ALA A 78 -30.13 11.44 -23.25
CA ALA A 78 -30.24 10.13 -22.60
C ALA A 78 -31.46 9.31 -23.10
N LEU A 79 -32.58 9.97 -23.41
CA LEU A 79 -33.79 9.31 -23.89
C LEU A 79 -33.61 8.78 -25.31
N THR A 80 -33.02 9.58 -26.20
CA THR A 80 -32.67 9.17 -27.55
C THR A 80 -31.66 8.04 -27.55
N ALA A 81 -30.64 8.11 -26.72
CA ALA A 81 -29.66 7.03 -26.57
C ALA A 81 -30.29 5.72 -26.11
N LEU A 82 -31.27 5.79 -25.21
CA LEU A 82 -32.03 4.61 -24.75
C LEU A 82 -32.89 4.01 -25.88
N ALA A 83 -33.56 4.86 -26.65
CA ALA A 83 -34.44 4.42 -27.75
C ALA A 83 -33.64 3.83 -28.94
N ASP A 84 -32.52 4.44 -29.30
CA ASP A 84 -31.72 4.06 -30.47
C ASP A 84 -30.66 3.00 -30.18
N GLY A 85 -30.55 2.54 -28.93
CA GLY A 85 -29.55 1.56 -28.54
C GLY A 85 -28.11 2.13 -28.45
N ASN A 86 -27.98 3.43 -28.28
CA ASN A 86 -26.71 4.13 -28.21
C ASN A 86 -26.21 4.34 -26.75
N THR A 87 -24.99 4.84 -26.61
CA THR A 87 -24.42 5.25 -25.32
C THR A 87 -24.54 6.77 -25.15
N PHE A 88 -25.10 7.20 -24.02
CA PHE A 88 -25.12 8.61 -23.67
C PHE A 88 -23.75 9.02 -23.14
N ALA A 89 -22.93 9.67 -23.99
CA ALA A 89 -21.55 10.01 -23.71
C ALA A 89 -21.17 11.36 -24.33
N ALA A 90 -20.19 12.01 -23.75
CA ALA A 90 -19.57 13.22 -24.28
C ALA A 90 -18.12 12.93 -24.72
N PRO A 91 -17.66 13.56 -25.83
CA PRO A 91 -16.28 13.46 -26.26
C PRO A 91 -15.37 14.21 -25.28
N LEU A 92 -14.30 13.55 -24.84
CA LEU A 92 -13.26 14.13 -24.02
C LEU A 92 -12.10 14.60 -24.89
N HIS A 93 -11.75 15.85 -24.78
CA HIS A 93 -10.57 16.46 -25.40
C HIS A 93 -9.59 16.89 -24.34
N ALA A 94 -8.32 16.64 -24.55
CA ALA A 94 -7.25 17.10 -23.66
C ALA A 94 -6.20 17.88 -24.46
N THR A 95 -5.82 19.03 -23.97
CA THR A 95 -4.76 19.85 -24.53
C THR A 95 -3.44 19.45 -23.94
N PHE A 96 -2.51 19.02 -24.79
CA PHE A 96 -1.16 18.65 -24.40
C PHE A 96 -0.15 19.60 -25.00
N ARG A 97 0.93 19.81 -24.28
CA ARG A 97 2.07 20.64 -24.66
C ARG A 97 3.31 19.75 -24.79
N LEU A 98 3.80 19.61 -26.00
CA LEU A 98 5.04 18.89 -26.29
C LEU A 98 6.20 19.88 -26.37
N LYS A 99 7.25 19.64 -25.60
CA LYS A 99 8.53 20.33 -25.65
C LYS A 99 9.55 19.44 -26.36
N ASP A 100 10.22 20.00 -27.39
CA ASP A 100 11.36 19.39 -28.10
C ASP A 100 12.51 20.41 -28.05
N GLY A 101 13.35 20.36 -27.03
CA GLY A 101 14.33 21.42 -26.76
C GLY A 101 13.63 22.77 -26.49
N ASP A 102 13.88 23.75 -27.37
CA ASP A 102 13.28 25.09 -27.27
C ASP A 102 11.92 25.23 -28.02
N GLU A 103 11.57 24.22 -28.82
CA GLU A 103 10.28 24.23 -29.52
C GLU A 103 9.14 23.76 -28.62
N ILE A 104 8.05 24.48 -28.60
CA ILE A 104 6.83 24.15 -27.84
C ILE A 104 5.67 24.05 -28.83
N ARG A 105 4.92 22.93 -28.72
CA ARG A 105 3.72 22.69 -29.53
C ARG A 105 2.57 22.30 -28.63
N GLU A 106 1.44 23.01 -28.80
CA GLU A 106 0.20 22.67 -28.12
C GLU A 106 -0.79 22.11 -29.12
N GLU A 107 -1.50 21.07 -28.75
CA GLU A 107 -2.50 20.44 -29.59
C GLU A 107 -3.61 19.84 -28.72
N ASP A 108 -4.86 20.00 -29.20
CA ASP A 108 -6.03 19.35 -28.61
C ASP A 108 -6.16 17.93 -29.16
N VAL A 109 -6.13 16.96 -28.27
CA VAL A 109 -6.18 15.55 -28.63
C VAL A 109 -7.48 14.93 -28.13
N TYR A 110 -8.18 14.25 -29.01
CA TYR A 110 -9.35 13.46 -28.66
C TYR A 110 -8.94 12.22 -27.82
N MET A 111 -9.51 12.12 -26.61
CA MET A 111 -9.17 11.08 -25.64
C MET A 111 -10.21 9.95 -25.58
N GLY A 112 -11.27 10.02 -26.37
CA GLY A 112 -12.37 9.07 -26.36
C GLY A 112 -13.67 9.68 -25.85
N GLU A 113 -14.68 8.85 -25.69
CA GLU A 113 -15.98 9.24 -25.14
C GLU A 113 -16.08 8.82 -23.68
N VAL A 114 -16.61 9.72 -22.84
CA VAL A 114 -16.89 9.45 -21.43
C VAL A 114 -18.40 9.36 -21.25
N PRO A 115 -18.92 8.22 -20.76
CA PRO A 115 -20.35 8.09 -20.47
C PRO A 115 -20.81 9.14 -19.47
N LEU A 116 -21.93 9.77 -19.73
CA LEU A 116 -22.51 10.78 -18.86
C LEU A 116 -23.56 10.19 -17.92
N MET A 117 -23.57 10.66 -16.68
CA MET A 117 -24.57 10.29 -15.70
C MET A 117 -25.87 11.08 -15.92
N THR A 118 -26.99 10.39 -15.91
CA THR A 118 -28.31 11.00 -15.93
C THR A 118 -28.65 11.67 -14.61
N ARG A 119 -29.75 12.46 -14.58
CA ARG A 119 -30.21 13.10 -13.35
C ARG A 119 -30.59 12.10 -12.25
N ASP A 120 -30.94 10.89 -12.64
CA ASP A 120 -31.35 9.80 -11.73
C ASP A 120 -30.17 8.96 -11.23
N GLY A 121 -28.94 9.36 -11.57
CA GLY A 121 -27.70 8.69 -11.14
C GLY A 121 -27.38 7.43 -11.94
N ALA A 122 -28.00 7.25 -13.09
CA ALA A 122 -27.78 6.11 -14.00
C ALA A 122 -26.92 6.49 -15.20
N PHE A 123 -26.43 5.51 -15.93
CA PHE A 123 -25.75 5.62 -17.22
C PHE A 123 -26.54 4.88 -18.30
N VAL A 124 -26.59 5.42 -19.49
CA VAL A 124 -27.15 4.73 -20.64
C VAL A 124 -26.01 4.20 -21.50
N ILE A 125 -25.84 2.89 -21.53
CA ILE A 125 -24.77 2.21 -22.26
C ILE A 125 -25.38 1.21 -23.22
N ASN A 126 -25.15 1.44 -24.53
CA ASN A 126 -25.71 0.60 -25.62
C ASN A 126 -27.22 0.40 -25.47
N GLY A 127 -27.96 1.47 -25.16
CA GLY A 127 -29.41 1.44 -24.97
C GLY A 127 -29.91 0.75 -23.71
N ALA A 128 -29.02 0.38 -22.78
CA ALA A 128 -29.37 -0.16 -21.48
C ALA A 128 -29.04 0.82 -20.37
N GLU A 129 -29.99 1.04 -19.49
CA GLU A 129 -29.79 1.85 -18.29
C GLU A 129 -29.04 1.04 -17.23
N ARG A 130 -27.92 1.59 -16.74
CA ARG A 130 -27.01 0.94 -15.78
C ARG A 130 -26.66 1.88 -14.65
N VAL A 131 -26.39 1.31 -13.49
CA VAL A 131 -25.93 2.05 -12.30
C VAL A 131 -24.63 1.46 -11.81
N ILE A 132 -23.65 2.32 -11.51
CA ILE A 132 -22.44 1.91 -10.81
C ILE A 132 -22.78 1.82 -9.33
N VAL A 133 -22.81 0.60 -8.80
CA VAL A 133 -23.12 0.36 -7.39
C VAL A 133 -21.92 0.73 -6.53
N SER A 134 -22.15 1.55 -5.51
CA SER A 134 -21.10 1.88 -4.52
C SER A 134 -20.59 0.62 -3.83
N GLN A 135 -19.29 0.52 -3.65
CA GLN A 135 -18.63 -0.65 -3.06
C GLN A 135 -18.23 -0.37 -1.62
N LEU A 136 -18.58 -1.29 -0.73
CA LEU A 136 -18.12 -1.28 0.64
C LEU A 136 -16.79 -2.06 0.74
N HIS A 137 -15.74 -1.41 1.20
CA HIS A 137 -14.44 -2.06 1.38
C HIS A 137 -13.81 -1.65 2.71
N ARG A 138 -12.76 -2.34 3.13
CA ARG A 138 -12.02 -1.96 4.34
C ARG A 138 -11.39 -0.60 4.16
N SER A 139 -11.51 0.23 5.21
CA SER A 139 -10.87 1.54 5.23
C SER A 139 -9.35 1.39 5.18
N PRO A 140 -8.63 2.26 4.47
CA PRO A 140 -7.19 2.33 4.58
C PRO A 140 -6.76 2.54 6.03
N GLY A 141 -5.61 2.00 6.39
CA GLY A 141 -5.07 2.07 7.74
C GLY A 141 -4.43 0.77 8.18
N ILE A 142 -4.54 0.47 9.46
CA ILE A 142 -4.07 -0.78 10.05
C ILE A 142 -5.24 -1.52 10.71
N CYS A 143 -5.26 -2.84 10.56
CA CYS A 143 -6.29 -3.68 11.15
C CYS A 143 -5.66 -4.99 11.66
N SER A 144 -6.10 -5.42 12.83
CA SER A 144 -5.72 -6.69 13.45
C SER A 144 -6.85 -7.69 13.34
N GLU A 145 -6.52 -8.95 13.09
CA GLU A 145 -7.47 -10.03 12.91
C GLU A 145 -7.01 -11.30 13.66
N GLN A 146 -7.98 -12.14 13.99
CA GLN A 146 -7.71 -13.49 14.49
C GLN A 146 -8.41 -14.53 13.62
N ALA A 147 -7.80 -15.68 13.47
CA ALA A 147 -8.36 -16.81 12.74
C ALA A 147 -8.06 -18.11 13.48
N ILE A 148 -9.02 -19.04 13.48
CA ILE A 148 -8.82 -20.35 14.05
C ILE A 148 -8.21 -21.26 12.99
N HIS A 149 -7.03 -21.78 13.27
CA HIS A 149 -6.39 -22.80 12.44
C HIS A 149 -7.13 -24.16 12.58
N PRO A 150 -7.13 -25.04 11.58
CA PRO A 150 -7.79 -26.37 11.68
C PRO A 150 -7.33 -27.25 12.86
N ASN A 151 -6.14 -26.99 13.40
CA ASN A 151 -5.64 -27.67 14.62
C ASN A 151 -6.21 -27.09 15.93
N GLY A 152 -7.08 -26.06 15.86
CA GLY A 152 -7.68 -25.40 17.02
C GLY A 152 -6.88 -24.22 17.59
N GLN A 153 -5.66 -23.96 17.09
CA GLN A 153 -4.82 -22.85 17.53
C GLN A 153 -5.35 -21.52 16.99
N MET A 154 -5.31 -20.47 17.83
CA MET A 154 -5.64 -19.12 17.42
C MET A 154 -4.44 -18.48 16.73
N LEU A 155 -4.62 -18.03 15.52
CA LEU A 155 -3.61 -17.29 14.74
C LEU A 155 -3.99 -15.83 14.67
N TYR A 156 -3.02 -14.96 14.95
CA TYR A 156 -3.18 -13.52 14.90
C TYR A 156 -2.48 -12.95 13.68
N SER A 157 -3.07 -11.91 13.11
CA SER A 157 -2.49 -11.17 12.00
C SER A 157 -2.76 -9.68 12.10
N VAL A 158 -1.84 -8.87 11.57
CA VAL A 158 -1.98 -7.43 11.42
C VAL A 158 -1.78 -7.08 9.95
N ARG A 159 -2.66 -6.22 9.42
CA ARG A 159 -2.63 -5.79 8.02
C ARG A 159 -2.49 -4.28 7.92
N LEU A 160 -1.51 -3.85 7.14
CA LEU A 160 -1.40 -2.47 6.66
C LEU A 160 -2.11 -2.39 5.31
N ILE A 161 -3.18 -1.61 5.26
CA ILE A 161 -4.06 -1.47 4.10
C ILE A 161 -3.88 -0.05 3.54
N PRO A 162 -3.22 0.10 2.38
CA PRO A 162 -3.14 1.38 1.70
C PRO A 162 -4.45 1.68 0.95
N ASP A 163 -4.69 2.93 0.64
CA ASP A 163 -5.73 3.33 -0.30
C ASP A 163 -5.37 2.87 -1.73
N ARG A 164 -4.08 3.01 -2.08
CA ARG A 164 -3.51 2.51 -3.33
C ARG A 164 -2.17 1.83 -3.06
N GLY A 165 -1.99 0.62 -3.58
CA GLY A 165 -0.75 -0.14 -3.47
C GLY A 165 -0.93 -1.55 -2.93
N SER A 166 0.18 -2.20 -2.64
CA SER A 166 0.21 -3.57 -2.12
C SER A 166 -0.07 -3.59 -0.62
N TRP A 167 -0.93 -4.51 -0.20
CA TRP A 167 -1.17 -4.77 1.23
C TRP A 167 0.04 -5.47 1.84
N ILE A 168 0.33 -5.15 3.10
CA ILE A 168 1.28 -5.88 3.93
C ILE A 168 0.48 -6.57 5.01
N GLU A 169 0.58 -7.90 5.10
CA GLU A 169 -0.03 -8.69 6.16
C GLU A 169 1.08 -9.41 6.93
N ILE A 170 1.11 -9.22 8.23
CA ILE A 170 2.04 -9.86 9.14
C ILE A 170 1.23 -10.86 9.97
N GLN A 171 1.58 -12.14 9.93
CA GLN A 171 0.79 -13.21 10.52
C GLN A 171 1.69 -14.26 11.15
N PHE A 172 1.25 -14.81 12.28
CA PHE A 172 1.81 -16.05 12.83
C PHE A 172 1.32 -17.29 12.06
N ASP A 173 2.19 -18.27 11.96
CA ASP A 173 1.79 -19.61 11.54
C ASP A 173 1.55 -20.52 12.77
N SER A 174 1.18 -21.79 12.52
CA SER A 174 0.96 -22.79 13.57
C SER A 174 2.21 -23.18 14.37
N SER A 175 3.39 -22.71 13.96
CA SER A 175 4.66 -22.94 14.64
C SER A 175 5.15 -21.68 15.36
N ASP A 176 4.30 -20.68 15.50
CA ASP A 176 4.61 -19.34 16.05
C ASP A 176 5.74 -18.62 15.30
N ILE A 177 5.88 -18.88 14.01
CA ILE A 177 6.80 -18.17 13.14
C ILE A 177 6.06 -17.01 12.48
N MET A 178 6.68 -15.83 12.48
CA MET A 178 6.09 -14.63 11.92
C MET A 178 6.43 -14.46 10.45
N TRP A 179 5.38 -14.43 9.62
CA TRP A 179 5.47 -14.27 8.17
C TRP A 179 4.91 -12.94 7.72
N VAL A 180 5.52 -12.37 6.70
CA VAL A 180 4.99 -11.23 5.95
C VAL A 180 4.48 -11.71 4.61
N TYR A 181 3.24 -11.35 4.29
CA TYR A 181 2.59 -11.60 3.01
C TYR A 181 2.43 -10.28 2.27
N MET A 182 2.85 -10.26 1.00
CA MET A 182 2.60 -9.16 0.08
C MET A 182 1.66 -9.62 -1.01
N ASP A 183 0.66 -8.78 -1.35
CA ASP A 183 -0.27 -9.00 -2.44
C ASP A 183 -0.91 -10.40 -2.47
N ARG A 184 -1.96 -10.58 -1.69
CA ARG A 184 -2.72 -11.84 -1.53
C ARG A 184 -3.26 -12.42 -2.85
N ARG A 185 -3.38 -11.64 -3.92
CA ARG A 185 -3.98 -12.06 -5.19
C ARG A 185 -3.11 -12.96 -6.05
N ARG A 186 -1.78 -12.95 -5.87
CA ARG A 186 -0.84 -13.76 -6.64
C ARG A 186 -0.06 -14.70 -5.74
N ARG A 187 -0.53 -15.93 -5.55
CA ARG A 187 0.16 -17.07 -4.91
C ARG A 187 1.15 -16.67 -3.82
N ARG A 188 0.70 -16.69 -2.56
CA ARG A 188 1.47 -16.77 -1.30
C ARG A 188 2.95 -16.33 -1.38
N ARG A 189 3.20 -15.11 -1.76
CA ARG A 189 4.52 -14.52 -1.69
C ARG A 189 4.77 -14.16 -0.24
N LYS A 190 5.37 -15.09 0.49
CA LYS A 190 5.65 -14.92 1.92
C LYS A 190 7.14 -15.01 2.19
N PHE A 191 7.60 -14.25 3.15
CA PHE A 191 8.94 -14.28 3.70
C PHE A 191 8.87 -13.99 5.19
N TYR A 192 9.94 -14.27 5.93
CA TYR A 192 9.94 -14.02 7.37
C TYR A 192 9.85 -12.53 7.68
N ALA A 193 9.21 -12.18 8.80
CA ALA A 193 9.12 -10.79 9.24
C ALA A 193 10.50 -10.19 9.51
N THR A 194 11.41 -10.96 10.04
CA THR A 194 12.82 -10.59 10.27
C THR A 194 13.58 -10.34 8.97
N THR A 195 13.37 -11.18 7.93
CA THR A 195 13.88 -10.92 6.58
C THR A 195 13.39 -9.58 6.03
N PHE A 196 12.12 -9.24 6.29
CA PHE A 196 11.58 -7.96 5.85
C PHE A 196 12.21 -6.78 6.59
N LEU A 197 12.41 -6.88 7.89
CA LEU A 197 13.10 -5.86 8.69
C LEU A 197 14.55 -5.66 8.21
N ARG A 198 15.28 -6.74 7.88
CA ARG A 198 16.62 -6.63 7.28
C ARG A 198 16.60 -5.85 5.98
N ALA A 199 15.63 -6.13 5.11
CA ALA A 199 15.47 -5.42 3.85
C ALA A 199 15.08 -3.96 3.98
N LEU A 200 14.51 -3.55 5.14
CA LEU A 200 14.20 -2.15 5.49
C LEU A 200 15.41 -1.40 6.10
N GLY A 201 16.58 -2.06 6.24
CA GLY A 201 17.81 -1.43 6.71
C GLY A 201 18.33 -1.93 8.05
N TYR A 202 17.64 -2.85 8.75
CA TYR A 202 18.10 -3.47 9.99
C TYR A 202 18.82 -4.79 9.67
N GLY A 203 20.03 -4.68 9.11
CA GLY A 203 20.75 -5.81 8.50
C GLY A 203 21.17 -6.89 9.48
N THR A 204 21.51 -6.55 10.72
CA THR A 204 22.07 -7.46 11.72
C THR A 204 21.02 -7.92 12.75
N ASP A 205 21.24 -9.09 13.34
CA ASP A 205 20.39 -9.59 14.41
C ASP A 205 20.36 -8.64 15.62
N GLU A 206 21.50 -8.02 15.94
CA GLU A 206 21.58 -7.06 17.04
C GLU A 206 20.71 -5.84 16.83
N GLU A 207 20.68 -5.31 15.60
CA GLU A 207 19.80 -4.19 15.27
C GLU A 207 18.33 -4.58 15.43
N ILE A 208 17.93 -5.77 14.97
CA ILE A 208 16.56 -6.27 15.14
C ILE A 208 16.24 -6.49 16.62
N LEU A 209 17.14 -7.12 17.39
CA LEU A 209 16.92 -7.34 18.82
C LEU A 209 16.73 -6.03 19.58
N LYS A 210 17.53 -5.01 19.30
CA LYS A 210 17.42 -3.68 19.93
C LYS A 210 16.09 -2.98 19.66
N LEU A 211 15.39 -3.34 18.58
CA LEU A 211 14.07 -2.78 18.29
C LEU A 211 12.98 -3.30 19.26
N PHE A 212 13.08 -4.54 19.70
CA PHE A 212 12.00 -5.21 20.42
C PHE A 212 12.36 -5.60 21.84
N TYR A 213 13.64 -5.82 22.14
CA TYR A 213 14.10 -6.36 23.40
C TYR A 213 15.12 -5.46 24.08
N THR A 214 15.20 -5.61 25.40
CA THR A 214 16.25 -5.02 26.22
C THR A 214 17.34 -6.05 26.50
N SER A 215 18.59 -5.66 26.29
CA SER A 215 19.74 -6.49 26.71
C SER A 215 20.21 -6.06 28.09
N GLN A 216 20.54 -7.01 28.94
CA GLN A 216 21.06 -6.77 30.28
C GLN A 216 22.23 -7.70 30.61
N MET A 217 23.09 -7.25 31.52
CA MET A 217 24.17 -8.09 32.04
C MET A 217 23.69 -8.84 33.27
N LEU A 218 23.69 -10.18 33.19
CA LEU A 218 23.32 -11.06 34.27
C LEU A 218 24.55 -11.53 35.01
N ASN A 219 24.55 -11.41 36.34
CA ASN A 219 25.59 -11.95 37.21
C ASN A 219 25.39 -13.47 37.37
N VAL A 220 26.32 -14.28 36.91
CA VAL A 220 26.20 -15.75 36.91
C VAL A 220 26.19 -16.31 38.33
N LYS A 221 26.96 -15.71 39.27
CA LYS A 221 27.09 -16.15 40.67
C LYS A 221 26.01 -15.64 41.62
N GLY A 222 25.02 -14.92 41.11
CA GLY A 222 24.01 -14.19 41.91
C GLY A 222 22.82 -15.06 42.25
N GLY A 223 22.76 -16.20 42.72
CA GLY A 223 21.63 -16.97 43.24
C GLY A 223 20.24 -16.54 42.72
N HIS A 224 19.98 -16.71 41.44
CA HIS A 224 18.74 -16.24 40.80
C HIS A 224 17.60 -17.27 41.00
N ALA A 225 16.41 -16.78 41.34
CA ALA A 225 15.21 -17.61 41.36
C ALA A 225 14.86 -18.07 39.92
N ALA A 226 14.37 -19.29 39.77
CA ALA A 226 14.00 -19.84 38.46
C ALA A 226 13.00 -18.93 37.70
N GLU A 227 12.05 -18.35 38.44
CA GLU A 227 11.06 -17.39 37.90
C GLU A 227 11.69 -16.12 37.28
N ALA A 228 12.81 -15.65 37.84
CA ALA A 228 13.53 -14.50 37.30
C ALA A 228 14.31 -14.81 36.02
N LEU A 229 14.52 -16.06 35.69
CA LEU A 229 15.24 -16.53 34.52
C LEU A 229 14.33 -16.96 33.37
N GLU A 230 13.04 -17.12 33.63
CA GLU A 230 12.07 -17.72 32.69
C GLU A 230 11.98 -16.99 31.35
N HIS A 231 12.17 -15.68 31.37
CA HIS A 231 12.09 -14.83 30.18
C HIS A 231 13.45 -14.33 29.69
N LEU A 232 14.54 -14.96 30.13
CA LEU A 232 15.89 -14.58 29.72
C LEU A 232 16.49 -15.59 28.74
N MET A 233 17.08 -15.08 27.66
CA MET A 233 17.78 -15.89 26.65
C MET A 233 19.21 -15.38 26.46
N MET A 234 20.11 -16.29 26.08
CA MET A 234 21.48 -15.94 25.70
C MET A 234 21.48 -15.00 24.50
N LYS A 235 22.25 -13.93 24.56
CA LYS A 235 22.38 -13.02 23.42
C LYS A 235 23.30 -13.58 22.35
N ASP A 236 24.43 -14.14 22.76
CA ASP A 236 25.48 -14.66 21.87
C ASP A 236 25.91 -16.07 22.27
N ASP A 237 26.65 -16.73 21.37
CA ASP A 237 27.26 -18.02 21.68
C ASP A 237 28.33 -17.86 22.75
N LEU A 238 28.28 -18.69 23.77
CA LEU A 238 29.27 -18.73 24.82
C LEU A 238 30.17 -19.97 24.66
N VAL A 239 31.44 -19.73 24.40
CA VAL A 239 32.43 -20.77 24.20
C VAL A 239 33.40 -20.76 25.37
N ASP A 240 33.66 -21.92 25.94
CA ASP A 240 34.67 -22.08 26.96
C ASP A 240 36.06 -21.83 26.37
N VAL A 241 36.84 -20.97 27.03
CA VAL A 241 38.16 -20.55 26.53
C VAL A 241 39.20 -21.68 26.59
N GLU A 242 39.06 -22.60 27.58
CA GLU A 242 40.03 -23.68 27.79
C GLU A 242 39.70 -24.91 26.91
N SER A 243 38.45 -25.33 26.89
CA SER A 243 38.01 -26.56 26.19
C SER A 243 37.56 -26.33 24.74
N GLN A 244 37.37 -25.08 24.32
CA GLN A 244 36.77 -24.71 23.03
C GLN A 244 35.36 -25.33 22.82
N ALA A 245 34.74 -25.78 23.91
CA ALA A 245 33.39 -26.32 23.88
C ALA A 245 32.35 -25.21 23.94
N VAL A 246 31.28 -25.34 23.16
CA VAL A 246 30.14 -24.43 23.20
C VAL A 246 29.35 -24.74 24.47
N LEU A 247 29.37 -23.82 25.45
CA LEU A 247 28.62 -23.93 26.71
C LEU A 247 27.15 -23.59 26.52
N ALA A 248 26.88 -22.52 25.77
CA ALA A 248 25.53 -22.12 25.44
C ALA A 248 25.52 -21.54 24.01
N ARG A 249 24.44 -21.81 23.28
CA ARG A 249 24.24 -21.22 21.97
C ARG A 249 23.40 -19.96 22.06
N ARG A 250 23.57 -19.12 21.10
CA ARG A 250 22.75 -17.93 20.91
C ARG A 250 21.26 -18.27 20.99
N TYR A 251 20.53 -17.50 21.80
CA TYR A 251 19.10 -17.66 22.06
C TYR A 251 18.70 -18.90 22.85
N ASP A 252 19.63 -19.60 23.48
CA ASP A 252 19.26 -20.66 24.42
C ASP A 252 18.62 -20.04 25.66
N PRO A 253 17.55 -20.65 26.21
CA PRO A 253 16.92 -20.17 27.43
C PRO A 253 17.87 -20.31 28.61
N ILE A 254 17.89 -19.31 29.48
CA ILE A 254 18.70 -19.34 30.71
C ILE A 254 18.03 -20.24 31.73
N THR A 255 18.72 -21.29 32.12
CA THR A 255 18.28 -22.20 33.19
C THR A 255 19.26 -22.17 34.34
N PRO A 256 18.83 -22.51 35.60
CA PRO A 256 19.75 -22.57 36.71
C PRO A 256 20.93 -23.53 36.46
N ALA A 257 20.67 -24.70 35.84
CA ALA A 257 21.70 -25.66 35.46
C ALA A 257 22.72 -25.10 34.45
N LEU A 258 22.27 -24.29 33.49
CA LEU A 258 23.14 -23.65 32.55
C LEU A 258 24.02 -22.58 33.24
N LEU A 259 23.46 -21.81 34.18
CA LEU A 259 24.24 -20.82 34.96
C LEU A 259 25.33 -21.50 35.80
N GLU A 260 25.06 -22.68 36.40
CA GLU A 260 26.07 -23.45 37.15
C GLU A 260 27.21 -23.90 36.24
N GLN A 261 26.90 -24.39 35.03
CA GLN A 261 27.91 -24.77 34.03
C GLN A 261 28.76 -23.56 33.59
N ILE A 262 28.11 -22.40 33.32
CA ILE A 262 28.80 -21.17 32.96
C ILE A 262 29.69 -20.64 34.12
N ALA A 263 29.21 -20.74 35.36
CA ALA A 263 29.96 -20.39 36.53
C ALA A 263 31.22 -21.27 36.73
N ALA A 264 31.06 -22.61 36.49
CA ALA A 264 32.15 -23.59 36.55
C ALA A 264 33.23 -23.29 35.47
N ALA A 265 32.85 -22.76 34.30
CA ALA A 265 33.73 -22.33 33.23
C ALA A 265 34.44 -20.98 33.52
N GLY A 266 34.17 -20.33 34.67
CA GLY A 266 34.85 -19.14 35.11
C GLY A 266 34.27 -17.80 34.64
N PHE A 267 33.08 -17.78 34.08
CA PHE A 267 32.41 -16.55 33.70
C PHE A 267 31.65 -15.94 34.89
N ASP A 268 31.87 -14.65 35.12
CA ASP A 268 31.19 -13.90 36.19
C ASP A 268 29.90 -13.21 35.71
N LYS A 269 29.88 -12.80 34.44
CA LYS A 269 28.76 -12.07 33.84
C LYS A 269 28.52 -12.56 32.44
N ILE A 270 27.26 -12.61 32.04
CA ILE A 270 26.80 -12.92 30.67
C ILE A 270 25.84 -11.86 30.19
N GLU A 271 25.79 -11.63 28.88
CA GLU A 271 24.80 -10.76 28.27
C GLU A 271 23.57 -11.57 27.86
N VAL A 272 22.42 -11.14 28.35
CA VAL A 272 21.13 -11.83 28.13
C VAL A 272 20.12 -10.84 27.53
N VAL A 273 19.15 -11.41 26.83
CA VAL A 273 18.04 -10.66 26.23
C VAL A 273 16.77 -11.02 27.01
N ASP A 274 16.03 -9.98 27.41
CA ASP A 274 14.75 -10.13 28.07
C ASP A 274 13.64 -10.24 27.02
N VAL A 275 12.96 -11.39 26.99
CA VAL A 275 11.91 -11.73 26.01
C VAL A 275 10.50 -11.70 26.59
N THR A 276 10.30 -11.01 27.72
CA THR A 276 8.99 -10.87 28.38
C THR A 276 7.93 -10.31 27.41
N VAL A 277 8.32 -9.50 26.44
CA VAL A 277 7.42 -8.81 25.49
C VAL A 277 6.66 -9.79 24.59
N ASP A 278 7.25 -10.95 24.24
CA ASP A 278 6.68 -11.85 23.22
C ASP A 278 6.98 -13.34 23.49
N GLU A 279 7.49 -13.68 24.65
CA GLU A 279 7.92 -15.05 25.00
C GLU A 279 8.95 -15.66 24.02
N GLY A 280 9.71 -14.78 23.32
CA GLY A 280 10.76 -15.18 22.40
C GLY A 280 10.27 -15.63 21.01
N VAL A 281 9.07 -15.27 20.63
CA VAL A 281 8.49 -15.65 19.32
C VAL A 281 9.24 -15.02 18.16
N LEU A 282 9.67 -13.75 18.28
CA LEU A 282 10.48 -13.12 17.25
C LEU A 282 11.85 -13.81 17.10
N ILE A 283 12.42 -14.30 18.21
CA ILE A 283 13.69 -15.04 18.20
C ILE A 283 13.52 -16.38 17.45
N LYS A 284 12.37 -17.07 17.58
CA LYS A 284 12.08 -18.25 16.75
C LYS A 284 12.16 -17.92 15.26
N THR A 285 11.61 -16.78 14.87
CA THR A 285 11.66 -16.30 13.47
C THR A 285 13.09 -15.95 13.03
N LEU A 286 13.90 -15.33 13.90
CA LEU A 286 15.33 -15.06 13.62
C LEU A 286 16.13 -16.35 13.41
N ARG A 287 15.83 -17.41 14.16
CA ARG A 287 16.47 -18.73 13.97
C ARG A 287 16.14 -19.33 12.60
N GLU A 288 14.94 -19.11 12.08
CA GLU A 288 14.56 -19.58 10.74
C GLU A 288 15.28 -18.78 9.64
N ASP A 289 15.51 -17.46 9.82
CA ASP A 289 16.36 -16.67 8.93
C ASP A 289 17.78 -17.27 8.85
N ALA A 290 18.36 -17.61 9.99
CA ALA A 290 19.70 -18.22 10.05
C ALA A 290 19.75 -19.57 9.31
N LYS A 291 18.72 -20.42 9.45
CA LYS A 291 18.61 -21.68 8.70
C LYS A 291 18.47 -21.45 7.18
N ALA A 292 17.85 -20.34 6.78
CA ALA A 292 17.72 -19.94 5.38
C ALA A 292 18.97 -19.23 4.82
N ASN A 293 20.04 -19.11 5.61
CA ASN A 293 21.27 -18.38 5.29
C ASN A 293 21.02 -16.89 4.97
N ILE A 294 20.14 -16.26 5.70
CA ILE A 294 19.84 -14.81 5.59
C ILE A 294 20.45 -14.12 6.81
N HIS A 295 21.62 -13.48 6.61
CA HIS A 295 22.39 -12.86 7.69
C HIS A 295 22.60 -11.35 7.49
N SER A 296 22.30 -10.84 6.31
CA SER A 296 22.56 -9.45 5.93
C SER A 296 21.36 -8.81 5.21
N GLU A 297 21.38 -7.48 5.09
CA GLU A 297 20.42 -6.74 4.26
C GLU A 297 20.42 -7.23 2.81
N GLU A 298 21.62 -7.52 2.25
CA GLU A 298 21.72 -7.98 0.86
C GLU A 298 21.10 -9.36 0.64
N ASP A 299 21.29 -10.28 1.56
CA ASP A 299 20.69 -11.62 1.48
C ASP A 299 19.17 -11.54 1.57
N ALA A 300 18.68 -10.73 2.49
CA ALA A 300 17.24 -10.48 2.66
C ALA A 300 16.61 -9.87 1.40
N LEU A 301 17.24 -8.87 0.82
CA LEU A 301 16.81 -8.24 -0.43
C LEU A 301 16.75 -9.23 -1.59
N LYS A 302 17.79 -10.08 -1.74
CA LYS A 302 17.86 -11.11 -2.77
C LYS A 302 16.78 -12.18 -2.58
N ASP A 303 16.53 -12.63 -1.34
CA ASP A 303 15.48 -13.62 -1.03
C ASP A 303 14.08 -13.07 -1.35
N ILE A 304 13.78 -11.84 -0.89
CA ILE A 304 12.50 -11.17 -1.18
C ILE A 304 12.31 -11.02 -2.70
N TYR A 305 13.37 -10.58 -3.41
CA TYR A 305 13.28 -10.39 -4.85
C TYR A 305 13.00 -11.69 -5.60
N LYS A 306 13.69 -12.79 -5.25
CA LYS A 306 13.47 -14.12 -5.83
C LYS A 306 12.02 -14.59 -5.64
N ARG A 307 11.43 -14.32 -4.47
CA ARG A 307 10.04 -14.69 -4.17
C ARG A 307 9.03 -13.81 -4.89
N LEU A 308 9.32 -12.51 -5.05
CA LEU A 308 8.44 -11.57 -5.76
C LEU A 308 8.52 -11.72 -7.28
N ARG A 309 9.71 -12.00 -7.81
CA ARG A 309 9.97 -12.14 -9.25
C ARG A 309 10.81 -13.40 -9.55
N PRO A 310 10.19 -14.58 -9.50
CA PRO A 310 10.88 -15.81 -9.84
C PRO A 310 11.30 -15.78 -11.31
N GLY A 311 12.56 -16.10 -11.58
CA GLY A 311 13.14 -16.14 -12.93
C GLY A 311 14.00 -14.94 -13.32
N ASP A 312 13.88 -13.80 -12.62
CA ASP A 312 14.74 -12.65 -12.85
C ASP A 312 16.03 -12.74 -12.01
N PRO A 313 17.18 -12.21 -12.51
CA PRO A 313 18.40 -12.17 -11.73
C PRO A 313 18.25 -11.28 -10.48
N ALA A 314 18.42 -11.88 -9.31
CA ALA A 314 18.29 -11.20 -8.02
C ALA A 314 19.58 -10.45 -7.66
N THR A 315 19.69 -9.20 -8.12
CA THR A 315 20.76 -8.29 -7.68
C THR A 315 20.25 -7.40 -6.53
N SER A 316 21.14 -7.01 -5.63
CA SER A 316 20.80 -6.11 -4.50
C SER A 316 20.20 -4.79 -4.98
N SER A 317 20.74 -4.22 -6.07
CA SER A 317 20.24 -2.99 -6.67
C SER A 317 18.80 -3.11 -7.20
N ASN A 318 18.51 -4.19 -7.95
CA ASN A 318 17.16 -4.43 -8.48
C ASN A 318 16.15 -4.66 -7.36
N ALA A 319 16.58 -5.34 -6.29
CA ALA A 319 15.74 -5.60 -5.13
C ALA A 319 15.41 -4.32 -4.36
N LYS A 320 16.39 -3.46 -4.09
CA LYS A 320 16.17 -2.13 -3.48
C LYS A 320 15.23 -1.27 -4.32
N THR A 321 15.44 -1.25 -5.63
CA THR A 321 14.56 -0.52 -6.55
C THR A 321 13.13 -1.07 -6.52
N LEU A 322 12.96 -2.39 -6.45
CA LEU A 322 11.64 -3.01 -6.36
C LEU A 322 10.93 -2.63 -5.07
N LEU A 323 11.59 -2.73 -3.90
CA LEU A 323 10.99 -2.36 -2.60
C LEU A 323 10.68 -0.87 -2.54
N LYS A 324 11.58 -0.01 -3.04
CA LYS A 324 11.33 1.42 -3.13
C LYS A 324 10.07 1.72 -3.94
N ARG A 325 9.91 1.06 -5.07
CA ARG A 325 8.71 1.19 -5.91
C ARG A 325 7.42 0.69 -5.25
N LEU A 326 7.51 -0.34 -4.42
CA LEU A 326 6.33 -0.95 -3.81
C LEU A 326 5.76 -0.13 -2.65
N PHE A 327 6.62 0.56 -1.86
CA PHE A 327 6.22 1.15 -0.58
C PHE A 327 6.61 2.62 -0.38
N PHE A 328 7.60 3.12 -1.15
CA PHE A 328 8.18 4.45 -0.94
C PHE A 328 8.03 5.38 -2.17
N GLU A 329 7.31 4.95 -3.20
CA GLU A 329 7.03 5.76 -4.39
C GLU A 329 5.57 6.24 -4.37
N PRO A 330 5.30 7.56 -4.22
CA PRO A 330 3.94 8.09 -4.06
C PRO A 330 2.99 7.76 -5.23
N ARG A 331 3.52 7.59 -6.44
CA ARG A 331 2.74 7.18 -7.61
C ARG A 331 2.19 5.75 -7.50
N ARG A 332 2.79 4.88 -6.70
CA ARG A 332 2.48 3.45 -6.60
C ARG A 332 1.89 3.03 -5.27
N TYR A 333 2.25 3.74 -4.22
CA TYR A 333 1.80 3.46 -2.86
C TYR A 333 1.25 4.74 -2.23
N ASP A 334 0.03 4.69 -1.76
CA ASP A 334 -0.62 5.81 -1.09
C ASP A 334 -1.49 5.27 0.04
N LEU A 335 -1.21 5.67 1.25
CA LEU A 335 -2.03 5.36 2.43
C LEU A 335 -3.30 6.22 2.49
N GLY A 336 -3.35 7.31 1.73
CA GLY A 336 -4.37 8.33 1.88
C GLY A 336 -4.27 9.10 3.21
N LYS A 337 -4.96 10.20 3.32
CA LYS A 337 -5.00 10.98 4.58
C LYS A 337 -5.60 10.18 5.72
N VAL A 338 -6.71 9.49 5.46
CA VAL A 338 -7.42 8.68 6.46
C VAL A 338 -6.58 7.49 6.92
N GLY A 339 -5.92 6.79 5.99
CA GLY A 339 -5.07 5.65 6.31
C GLY A 339 -3.87 6.06 7.17
N ARG A 340 -3.18 7.14 6.83
CA ARG A 340 -2.06 7.65 7.63
C ARG A 340 -2.51 8.06 9.03
N HIS A 341 -3.60 8.80 9.14
CA HIS A 341 -4.15 9.20 10.43
C HIS A 341 -4.47 7.98 11.32
N LYS A 342 -5.18 6.98 10.78
CA LYS A 342 -5.52 5.74 11.51
C LYS A 342 -4.29 4.95 11.94
N ILE A 343 -3.27 4.85 11.09
CA ILE A 343 -2.00 4.18 11.42
C ILE A 343 -1.31 4.93 12.57
N ASN A 344 -1.14 6.25 12.44
CA ASN A 344 -0.49 7.06 13.46
C ASN A 344 -1.23 6.97 14.81
N GLN A 345 -2.55 7.03 14.79
CA GLN A 345 -3.35 6.93 16.01
C GLN A 345 -3.22 5.55 16.67
N LYS A 346 -3.40 4.47 15.91
CA LYS A 346 -3.41 3.11 16.45
C LYS A 346 -2.03 2.62 16.89
N LEU A 347 -0.98 3.01 16.18
CA LEU A 347 0.40 2.64 16.49
C LEU A 347 1.12 3.63 17.43
N GLY A 348 0.46 4.68 17.90
CA GLY A 348 1.08 5.69 18.76
C GLY A 348 2.20 6.49 18.06
N LEU A 349 2.07 6.70 16.76
CA LEU A 349 3.01 7.42 15.91
C LEU A 349 2.66 8.91 15.75
N SER A 350 1.56 9.37 16.36
CA SER A 350 1.16 10.78 16.34
C SER A 350 2.27 11.66 16.90
N GLY A 351 2.70 12.65 16.11
CA GLY A 351 3.85 13.52 16.43
C GLY A 351 5.22 12.93 16.12
N LYS A 352 5.35 11.64 15.80
CA LYS A 352 6.61 11.01 15.35
C LYS A 352 6.67 10.89 13.84
N VAL A 353 5.54 10.58 13.20
CA VAL A 353 5.41 10.49 11.75
C VAL A 353 4.46 11.58 11.26
N PRO A 354 4.84 12.36 10.24
CA PRO A 354 4.00 13.42 9.70
C PRO A 354 2.64 12.89 9.18
N GLU A 355 1.55 13.61 9.44
CA GLU A 355 0.21 13.20 9.00
C GLU A 355 -0.02 13.37 7.48
N ASP A 356 0.79 14.16 6.82
CA ASP A 356 0.80 14.37 5.37
C ASP A 356 1.62 13.32 4.62
N LEU A 357 2.44 12.52 5.31
CA LEU A 357 3.22 11.44 4.70
C LEU A 357 2.30 10.30 4.24
N ARG A 358 2.10 10.17 2.95
CA ARG A 358 1.20 9.17 2.36
C ARG A 358 1.84 7.84 1.99
N ILE A 359 3.15 7.72 2.10
CA ILE A 359 3.92 6.49 1.88
C ILE A 359 4.34 5.90 3.23
N LEU A 360 4.87 4.69 3.24
CA LEU A 360 5.51 4.17 4.46
C LEU A 360 6.71 5.05 4.83
N HIS A 361 6.94 5.19 6.12
CA HIS A 361 8.11 5.95 6.59
C HIS A 361 9.40 5.20 6.26
N GLU A 362 10.41 5.91 5.76
CA GLU A 362 11.65 5.31 5.26
C GLU A 362 12.41 4.51 6.30
N SER A 363 12.30 4.87 7.58
CA SER A 363 12.89 4.09 8.68
C SER A 363 12.19 2.76 8.96
N GLY A 364 11.10 2.43 8.27
CA GLY A 364 10.31 1.23 8.53
C GLY A 364 9.52 1.24 9.83
N ILE A 365 9.40 2.37 10.52
CA ILE A 365 8.72 2.48 11.83
C ILE A 365 7.27 2.00 11.78
N ASP A 366 6.56 2.20 10.65
CA ASP A 366 5.20 1.72 10.46
C ASP A 366 5.11 0.20 10.60
N VAL A 367 6.09 -0.51 10.04
CA VAL A 367 6.17 -1.98 10.06
C VAL A 367 6.62 -2.46 11.44
N ILE A 368 7.59 -1.80 12.05
CA ILE A 368 8.10 -2.13 13.39
C ILE A 368 6.98 -2.03 14.42
N GLU A 369 6.23 -0.92 14.42
CA GLU A 369 5.13 -0.74 15.36
C GLU A 369 3.94 -1.67 15.04
N ALA A 370 3.72 -2.04 13.77
CA ALA A 370 2.75 -3.07 13.41
C ALA A 370 3.15 -4.45 13.96
N ILE A 371 4.44 -4.80 13.93
CA ILE A 371 4.95 -6.02 14.56
C ILE A 371 4.77 -5.94 16.08
N ARG A 372 5.10 -4.81 16.73
CA ARG A 372 4.87 -4.63 18.17
C ARG A 372 3.40 -4.79 18.54
N LEU A 373 2.49 -4.24 17.76
CA LEU A 373 1.05 -4.43 17.95
C LEU A 373 0.68 -5.91 17.88
N LEU A 374 1.20 -6.63 16.88
CA LEU A 374 0.94 -8.06 16.73
C LEU A 374 1.47 -8.88 17.93
N LEU A 375 2.67 -8.54 18.43
CA LEU A 375 3.24 -9.19 19.63
C LEU A 375 2.40 -8.91 20.89
N ARG A 376 1.92 -7.66 21.09
CA ARG A 376 1.02 -7.34 22.21
C ARG A 376 -0.31 -8.11 22.15
N ILE A 377 -0.85 -8.28 20.95
CA ILE A 377 -2.08 -9.08 20.75
C ILE A 377 -1.80 -10.55 21.04
N TYR A 378 -0.64 -11.07 20.64
CA TYR A 378 -0.24 -12.45 20.89
C TYR A 378 -0.15 -12.78 22.39
N VAL A 379 0.45 -11.88 23.18
CA VAL A 379 0.58 -12.02 24.65
C VAL A 379 -0.73 -11.69 25.38
N GLY A 380 -1.71 -11.09 24.70
CA GLY A 380 -3.02 -10.73 25.28
C GLY A 380 -3.09 -9.34 25.94
N GLU A 381 -2.09 -8.51 25.70
CA GLU A 381 -2.07 -7.10 26.18
C GLU A 381 -2.92 -6.16 25.33
N ASP A 382 -3.27 -6.58 24.10
CA ASP A 382 -4.07 -5.79 23.16
C ASP A 382 -5.15 -6.68 22.51
N HIS A 383 -6.08 -6.04 21.81
CA HIS A 383 -7.25 -6.71 21.24
C HIS A 383 -7.26 -6.64 19.72
N VAL A 384 -7.90 -7.65 19.10
CA VAL A 384 -8.19 -7.63 17.67
C VAL A 384 -9.33 -6.65 17.35
N ASP A 385 -9.29 -6.12 16.12
CA ASP A 385 -10.34 -5.22 15.65
C ASP A 385 -11.60 -5.99 15.24
N ASP A 386 -12.75 -5.34 15.40
CA ASP A 386 -13.98 -5.76 14.72
C ASP A 386 -13.93 -5.31 13.26
N ILE A 387 -13.70 -6.28 12.37
CA ILE A 387 -13.56 -6.06 10.94
C ILE A 387 -14.87 -5.64 10.29
N ASP A 388 -15.98 -6.10 10.84
CA ASP A 388 -17.32 -5.89 10.28
C ASP A 388 -17.96 -4.60 10.77
N HIS A 389 -17.35 -3.96 11.77
CA HIS A 389 -17.80 -2.66 12.24
C HIS A 389 -17.74 -1.62 11.12
N LEU A 390 -18.86 -0.90 10.90
CA LEU A 390 -18.96 0.09 9.82
C LEU A 390 -17.94 1.23 9.91
N GLY A 391 -17.44 1.55 11.09
CA GLY A 391 -16.35 2.52 11.28
C GLY A 391 -15.01 2.07 10.70
N SER A 392 -14.82 0.75 10.50
CA SER A 392 -13.64 0.14 9.87
C SER A 392 -13.81 -0.10 8.37
N ARG A 393 -14.99 0.21 7.82
CA ARG A 393 -15.33 0.05 6.41
C ARG A 393 -15.65 1.40 5.78
N ARG A 394 -15.30 1.56 4.51
CA ARG A 394 -15.52 2.78 3.72
C ARG A 394 -16.31 2.44 2.45
N ILE A 395 -17.13 3.38 2.02
CA ILE A 395 -17.85 3.26 0.77
C ILE A 395 -17.02 3.94 -0.34
N ARG A 396 -16.77 3.21 -1.41
CA ARG A 396 -16.27 3.75 -2.68
C ARG A 396 -17.44 4.11 -3.56
N THR A 397 -17.53 5.37 -3.93
CA THR A 397 -18.59 5.91 -4.77
C THR A 397 -18.25 5.76 -6.26
N ALA A 398 -19.24 6.02 -7.12
CA ALA A 398 -19.08 5.88 -8.57
C ALA A 398 -17.92 6.71 -9.13
N GLY A 399 -17.76 7.97 -8.69
CA GLY A 399 -16.67 8.84 -9.14
C GLY A 399 -15.29 8.29 -8.78
N GLU A 400 -15.12 7.77 -7.56
CA GLU A 400 -13.86 7.16 -7.13
C GLU A 400 -13.55 5.86 -7.89
N LEU A 401 -14.58 5.05 -8.18
CA LEU A 401 -14.39 3.83 -8.98
C LEU A 401 -13.95 4.14 -10.40
N LEU A 402 -14.57 5.16 -11.03
CA LEU A 402 -14.16 5.65 -12.34
C LEU A 402 -12.75 6.27 -12.31
N GLU A 403 -12.43 7.04 -11.27
CA GLU A 403 -11.09 7.59 -11.05
C GLU A 403 -10.03 6.49 -11.07
N ASN A 404 -10.25 5.41 -10.33
CA ASN A 404 -9.32 4.29 -10.28
C ASN A 404 -9.15 3.60 -11.65
N GLN A 405 -10.22 3.46 -12.41
CA GLN A 405 -10.15 2.89 -13.76
C GLN A 405 -9.44 3.83 -14.75
N CYS A 406 -9.76 5.12 -14.73
CA CYS A 406 -9.08 6.11 -15.56
C CYS A 406 -7.57 6.17 -15.27
N ARG A 407 -7.17 6.05 -13.99
CA ARG A 407 -5.76 5.96 -13.60
C ARG A 407 -5.05 4.76 -14.25
N VAL A 408 -5.70 3.61 -14.29
CA VAL A 408 -5.17 2.41 -14.98
C VAL A 408 -5.04 2.66 -16.47
N GLY A 409 -6.03 3.29 -17.10
CA GLY A 409 -6.02 3.64 -18.52
C GLY A 409 -4.90 4.61 -18.88
N LEU A 410 -4.76 5.69 -18.08
CA LEU A 410 -3.70 6.69 -18.30
C LEU A 410 -2.29 6.16 -18.01
N ALA A 411 -2.11 5.26 -17.05
CA ALA A 411 -0.83 4.60 -16.82
C ALA A 411 -0.41 3.70 -18.01
N ARG A 412 -1.36 3.06 -18.68
CA ARG A 412 -1.10 2.36 -19.95
C ARG A 412 -0.71 3.33 -21.06
N THR A 413 -1.41 4.45 -21.15
CA THR A 413 -1.12 5.54 -22.11
C THR A 413 0.27 6.11 -21.87
N GLU A 414 0.68 6.39 -20.62
CA GLU A 414 2.03 6.85 -20.25
C GLU A 414 3.12 5.92 -20.81
N ARG A 415 2.95 4.61 -20.62
CA ARG A 415 3.92 3.64 -21.12
C ARG A 415 4.04 3.67 -22.65
N LEU A 416 2.89 3.74 -23.35
CA LEU A 416 2.87 3.81 -24.81
C LEU A 416 3.47 5.11 -25.34
N ILE A 417 3.24 6.24 -24.65
CA ILE A 417 3.82 7.53 -25.01
C ILE A 417 5.35 7.48 -24.90
N ARG A 418 5.89 6.97 -23.78
CA ARG A 418 7.34 6.83 -23.61
C ARG A 418 7.97 5.92 -24.67
N GLU A 419 7.31 4.80 -24.97
CA GLU A 419 7.76 3.91 -26.03
C GLU A 419 7.77 4.60 -27.40
N ARG A 420 6.72 5.33 -27.75
CA ARG A 420 6.64 6.09 -29.00
C ARG A 420 7.66 7.21 -29.09
N MET A 421 7.90 7.94 -27.98
CA MET A 421 8.96 8.95 -27.93
C MET A 421 10.34 8.35 -28.19
N THR A 422 10.60 7.16 -27.64
CA THR A 422 11.90 6.47 -27.78
C THR A 422 12.09 5.91 -29.20
N LEU A 423 11.02 5.43 -29.83
CA LEU A 423 11.06 4.86 -31.18
C LEU A 423 10.95 5.92 -32.29
N PHE A 424 10.72 7.16 -31.94
CA PHE A 424 10.56 8.23 -32.93
C PHE A 424 11.90 8.58 -33.59
N ASP A 425 11.91 8.52 -34.93
CA ASP A 425 13.04 8.95 -35.73
C ASP A 425 12.85 10.42 -36.17
N PRO A 426 13.71 11.34 -35.73
CA PRO A 426 13.64 12.76 -36.12
C PRO A 426 13.69 12.99 -37.64
N ALA A 427 14.31 12.06 -38.39
CA ALA A 427 14.36 12.13 -39.85
C ALA A 427 12.99 11.86 -40.52
N SER A 428 12.07 11.22 -39.83
CA SER A 428 10.74 10.88 -40.35
C SER A 428 9.71 12.01 -40.28
N GLY A 429 10.08 13.16 -39.72
CA GLY A 429 9.22 14.34 -39.62
C GLY A 429 9.18 14.94 -38.21
N VAL A 430 8.08 15.62 -37.93
CA VAL A 430 7.84 16.33 -36.67
C VAL A 430 6.98 15.52 -35.75
N LEU A 431 7.39 15.39 -34.49
CA LEU A 431 6.59 14.76 -33.44
C LEU A 431 5.46 15.70 -32.99
N ALA A 432 4.26 15.18 -32.92
CA ALA A 432 3.06 15.91 -32.50
C ALA A 432 2.35 15.16 -31.35
N PRO A 433 1.69 15.86 -30.40
CA PRO A 433 0.93 15.25 -29.30
C PRO A 433 -0.07 14.21 -29.78
N ALA A 434 -0.83 14.46 -30.85
CA ALA A 434 -1.82 13.53 -31.40
C ALA A 434 -1.23 12.20 -31.89
N ARG A 435 0.07 12.17 -32.26
CA ARG A 435 0.76 10.92 -32.64
C ARG A 435 1.20 10.12 -31.43
N LEU A 436 1.45 10.77 -30.31
CA LEU A 436 1.92 10.15 -29.07
C LEU A 436 0.76 9.55 -28.27
N VAL A 437 -0.34 10.28 -28.15
CA VAL A 437 -1.48 9.88 -27.31
C VAL A 437 -2.40 8.95 -28.09
N ASN A 438 -2.85 7.85 -27.45
CA ASN A 438 -3.81 6.93 -28.01
C ASN A 438 -5.07 6.90 -27.14
N SER A 439 -6.18 7.36 -27.67
CA SER A 439 -7.48 7.41 -26.99
C SER A 439 -8.03 6.03 -26.60
N LYS A 440 -7.68 4.97 -27.36
CA LYS A 440 -8.21 3.61 -27.14
C LYS A 440 -7.87 3.05 -25.75
N SER A 441 -6.72 3.44 -25.18
CA SER A 441 -6.31 2.93 -23.86
C SER A 441 -7.19 3.45 -22.73
N LEU A 442 -7.67 4.68 -22.83
CA LEU A 442 -8.57 5.27 -21.85
C LEU A 442 -10.02 4.84 -22.09
N SER A 443 -10.50 4.94 -23.33
CA SER A 443 -11.89 4.60 -23.66
C SER A 443 -12.22 3.14 -23.40
N ALA A 444 -11.31 2.20 -23.69
CA ALA A 444 -11.52 0.80 -23.40
C ALA A 444 -11.72 0.50 -21.91
N VAL A 445 -10.96 1.19 -21.06
CA VAL A 445 -11.04 0.96 -19.59
C VAL A 445 -12.29 1.62 -18.98
N VAL A 446 -12.78 2.69 -19.59
CA VAL A 446 -14.03 3.37 -19.14
C VAL A 446 -15.27 2.62 -19.59
N GLN A 447 -15.18 1.90 -20.72
CA GLN A 447 -16.29 1.10 -21.25
C GLN A 447 -16.41 -0.29 -20.61
N ASP A 448 -15.31 -0.86 -20.09
CA ASP A 448 -15.28 -2.12 -19.33
C ASP A 448 -15.89 -1.97 -17.93
#